data_453497592356cdfab09d909bb0201575
#
_entry.id   453497592356cdfab09d909bb0201575
#
_cell.length_a   1.000
_cell.length_b   1.000
_cell.length_c   1.000
_cell.angle_alpha   90.00
_cell.angle_beta   90.00
_cell.angle_gamma   90.00
#
_symmetry.space_group_name_H-M   'P 1'
#
loop_
_entity.id
_entity.type
_entity.pdbx_description
1 polymer ?
#
loop_
_entity_poly.entity_id
_entity_poly.type
_entity_poly.pdbx_seq_one_letter_code
_entity_poly.pdbx_strand_id
1 'polypeptide(L)'
;GIEKRLLGKMYESQDVTGEVHQEAAALTGLAAGTIVVGGAGDNPAAAIGTGIVSQGKAFTTIGTSAVVYAVSDRMALDPKGRVHTLCASVPGKWTVMSCTQAAGLSLQWLRNHVCTPEMAEAAEKGVDPYEIMTAEAARVPIGSEKLIYLPYLMGERSPHPDPDCRGVFFGLSAMHERPHLIRS
;
A
#
# COMPACT_ATOMS: atom_id res chain seq x y z
N GLY A 1 -6.28 -3.59 -31.61
CA GLY A 1 -5.32 -3.94 -30.57
C GLY A 1 -3.96 -3.35 -30.87
N ILE A 2 -3.07 -3.32 -29.90
CA ILE A 2 -1.68 -2.87 -30.11
C ILE A 2 -0.90 -3.99 -30.79
N GLU A 3 -0.16 -3.67 -31.85
CA GLU A 3 0.67 -4.65 -32.54
C GLU A 3 1.88 -5.03 -31.67
N LYS A 4 2.15 -6.33 -31.54
CA LYS A 4 3.26 -6.85 -30.71
C LYS A 4 4.63 -6.24 -31.06
N ARG A 5 4.87 -5.88 -32.33
CA ARG A 5 6.14 -5.26 -32.76
C ARG A 5 6.40 -3.87 -32.18
N LEU A 6 5.35 -3.20 -31.62
CA LEU A 6 5.46 -1.91 -30.95
C LEU A 6 5.85 -2.06 -29.46
N LEU A 7 5.82 -3.28 -28.93
CA LEU A 7 6.26 -3.57 -27.56
C LEU A 7 7.75 -3.92 -27.58
N GLY A 8 8.49 -3.44 -26.61
CA GLY A 8 9.85 -3.89 -26.35
C GLY A 8 9.91 -5.38 -26.01
N LYS A 9 11.12 -5.95 -26.07
CA LYS A 9 11.34 -7.33 -25.60
C LYS A 9 10.99 -7.42 -24.11
N MET A 10 10.19 -8.39 -23.74
CA MET A 10 9.83 -8.67 -22.35
C MET A 10 10.79 -9.70 -21.76
N TYR A 11 11.13 -9.49 -20.50
CA TYR A 11 12.05 -10.33 -19.73
C TYR A 11 11.42 -10.68 -18.39
N GLU A 12 11.77 -11.83 -17.84
CA GLU A 12 11.52 -12.12 -16.44
C GLU A 12 12.44 -11.29 -15.54
N SER A 13 12.06 -11.13 -14.28
CA SER A 13 12.80 -10.26 -13.34
C SER A 13 14.28 -10.60 -13.20
N GLN A 14 14.64 -11.89 -13.25
CA GLN A 14 16.03 -12.38 -13.14
C GLN A 14 16.75 -12.52 -14.48
N ASP A 15 16.08 -12.33 -15.61
CA ASP A 15 16.72 -12.48 -16.92
C ASP A 15 17.79 -11.40 -17.11
N VAL A 16 18.94 -11.81 -17.62
CA VAL A 16 20.01 -10.89 -17.98
C VAL A 16 19.58 -10.09 -19.21
N THR A 17 19.51 -8.78 -19.07
CA THR A 17 19.12 -7.84 -20.13
C THR A 17 20.32 -7.15 -20.77
N GLY A 18 21.47 -7.17 -20.12
CA GLY A 18 22.71 -6.56 -20.58
C GLY A 18 23.77 -6.50 -19.49
N GLU A 19 24.79 -5.70 -19.72
CA GLU A 19 25.89 -5.45 -18.81
C GLU A 19 26.20 -3.94 -18.78
N VAL A 20 26.78 -3.47 -17.69
CA VAL A 20 27.28 -2.10 -17.55
C VAL A 20 28.45 -1.90 -18.51
N HIS A 21 28.31 -1.03 -19.50
CA HIS A 21 29.37 -0.70 -20.45
C HIS A 21 30.35 0.32 -19.84
N GLN A 22 31.52 0.48 -20.49
CA GLN A 22 32.66 1.29 -19.98
C GLN A 22 32.26 2.73 -19.64
N GLU A 23 31.47 3.39 -20.50
CA GLU A 23 31.04 4.77 -20.30
C GLU A 23 30.09 4.89 -19.08
N ALA A 24 29.13 3.97 -18.94
CA ALA A 24 28.26 3.93 -17.77
C ALA A 24 29.06 3.62 -16.47
N ALA A 25 30.05 2.74 -16.55
CA ALA A 25 30.95 2.44 -15.44
C ALA A 25 31.70 3.69 -14.98
N ALA A 26 32.21 4.49 -15.91
CA ALA A 26 32.92 5.74 -15.60
C ALA A 26 31.99 6.80 -14.94
N LEU A 27 30.72 6.85 -15.32
CA LEU A 27 29.74 7.79 -14.78
C LEU A 27 29.18 7.37 -13.42
N THR A 28 29.01 6.08 -13.18
CA THR A 28 28.30 5.56 -12.01
C THR A 28 29.21 5.01 -10.91
N GLY A 29 30.49 4.71 -11.25
CA GLY A 29 31.42 4.03 -10.36
C GLY A 29 31.20 2.51 -10.28
N LEU A 30 30.25 1.95 -10.99
CA LEU A 30 30.04 0.50 -11.11
C LEU A 30 31.16 -0.12 -11.97
N ALA A 31 31.47 -1.40 -11.73
CA ALA A 31 32.43 -2.11 -12.59
C ALA A 31 31.83 -2.37 -13.99
N ALA A 32 32.62 -2.17 -15.05
CA ALA A 32 32.22 -2.60 -16.38
C ALA A 32 32.00 -4.12 -16.40
N GLY A 33 30.99 -4.60 -17.11
CA GLY A 33 30.60 -6.02 -17.12
C GLY A 33 29.67 -6.42 -15.96
N THR A 34 29.31 -5.51 -15.05
CA THR A 34 28.27 -5.77 -14.04
C THR A 34 26.96 -6.13 -14.74
N ILE A 35 26.39 -7.28 -14.38
CA ILE A 35 25.17 -7.81 -14.97
C ILE A 35 23.98 -6.90 -14.66
N VAL A 36 23.18 -6.59 -15.67
CA VAL A 36 21.91 -5.88 -15.58
C VAL A 36 20.79 -6.88 -15.82
N VAL A 37 19.81 -6.95 -14.93
CA VAL A 37 18.65 -7.86 -15.01
C VAL A 37 17.36 -7.10 -15.28
N GLY A 38 16.28 -7.82 -15.63
CA GLY A 38 14.97 -7.26 -15.93
C GLY A 38 14.37 -6.44 -14.78
N GLY A 39 14.63 -6.86 -13.55
CA GLY A 39 14.18 -6.15 -12.35
C GLY A 39 12.68 -6.30 -12.10
N ALA A 40 12.15 -5.47 -11.22
CA ALA A 40 10.74 -5.50 -10.83
C ALA A 40 10.27 -4.13 -10.36
N GLY A 41 8.95 -3.90 -10.34
CA GLY A 41 8.35 -2.80 -9.60
C GLY A 41 8.52 -2.98 -8.09
N ASP A 42 8.21 -1.94 -7.31
CA ASP A 42 8.41 -1.89 -5.85
C ASP A 42 7.72 -3.04 -5.08
N ASN A 43 6.42 -3.27 -5.32
CA ASN A 43 5.68 -4.32 -4.62
C ASN A 43 6.15 -5.74 -4.98
N PRO A 44 6.34 -6.13 -6.26
CA PRO A 44 6.98 -7.40 -6.61
C PRO A 44 8.39 -7.57 -6.06
N ALA A 45 9.20 -6.50 -6.01
CA ALA A 45 10.53 -6.53 -5.40
C ALA A 45 10.44 -6.72 -3.86
N ALA A 46 9.53 -6.01 -3.19
CA ALA A 46 9.26 -6.19 -1.76
C ALA A 46 8.80 -7.62 -1.44
N ALA A 47 8.01 -8.25 -2.33
CA ALA A 47 7.60 -9.64 -2.17
C ALA A 47 8.80 -10.58 -2.13
N ILE A 48 9.78 -10.40 -3.03
CA ILE A 48 11.03 -11.17 -3.00
C ILE A 48 11.78 -10.93 -1.69
N GLY A 49 11.99 -9.65 -1.33
CA GLY A 49 12.76 -9.27 -0.13
C GLY A 49 12.15 -9.78 1.18
N THR A 50 10.84 -9.96 1.24
CA THR A 50 10.11 -10.46 2.42
C THR A 50 9.78 -11.97 2.35
N GLY A 51 10.21 -12.66 1.29
CA GLY A 51 9.99 -14.11 1.13
C GLY A 51 8.54 -14.48 0.76
N ILE A 52 7.77 -13.55 0.20
CA ILE A 52 6.42 -13.78 -0.32
C ILE A 52 6.52 -14.28 -1.76
N VAL A 53 7.00 -15.50 -1.92
CA VAL A 53 7.36 -16.08 -3.22
C VAL A 53 6.53 -17.33 -3.60
N SER A 54 5.54 -17.68 -2.79
CA SER A 54 4.70 -18.86 -3.00
C SER A 54 3.25 -18.61 -2.64
N GLN A 55 2.37 -19.40 -3.23
CA GLN A 55 0.94 -19.35 -2.93
C GLN A 55 0.66 -19.51 -1.43
N GLY A 56 -0.32 -18.79 -0.92
CA GLY A 56 -0.69 -18.78 0.49
C GLY A 56 0.08 -17.76 1.34
N LYS A 57 1.06 -17.07 0.75
CA LYS A 57 1.78 -15.97 1.40
C LYS A 57 1.27 -14.63 0.89
N ALA A 58 1.22 -13.66 1.79
CA ALA A 58 0.80 -12.29 1.51
C ALA A 58 1.57 -11.31 2.39
N PHE A 59 1.58 -10.04 2.00
CA PHE A 59 1.99 -8.93 2.85
C PHE A 59 1.01 -7.75 2.70
N THR A 60 1.06 -6.85 3.65
CA THR A 60 0.37 -5.55 3.57
C THR A 60 1.39 -4.45 3.81
N THR A 61 1.36 -3.44 2.95
CA THR A 61 2.08 -2.18 3.19
C THR A 61 1.08 -1.10 3.57
N ILE A 62 1.44 -0.26 4.53
CA ILE A 62 0.63 0.88 4.96
C ILE A 62 1.50 2.13 4.87
N GLY A 63 1.16 2.97 3.91
CA GLY A 63 1.69 4.32 3.75
C GLY A 63 0.52 5.30 3.70
N THR A 64 0.58 6.33 2.88
CA THR A 64 -0.56 7.21 2.54
C THR A 64 -1.74 6.37 2.05
N SER A 65 -1.49 5.48 1.10
CA SER A 65 -2.36 4.38 0.67
C SER A 65 -1.92 3.06 1.31
N ALA A 66 -2.70 1.99 1.17
CA ALA A 66 -2.28 0.65 1.56
C ALA A 66 -2.43 -0.33 0.41
N VAL A 67 -1.55 -1.33 0.40
CA VAL A 67 -1.59 -2.44 -0.56
C VAL A 67 -1.66 -3.75 0.18
N VAL A 68 -2.54 -4.62 -0.26
CA VAL A 68 -2.53 -6.04 0.08
C VAL A 68 -2.04 -6.80 -1.15
N TYR A 69 -0.96 -7.55 -1.00
CA TYR A 69 -0.29 -8.27 -2.06
C TYR A 69 -0.21 -9.76 -1.71
N ALA A 70 -0.67 -10.61 -2.60
CA ALA A 70 -0.61 -12.06 -2.43
C ALA A 70 -0.09 -12.74 -3.69
N VAL A 71 0.65 -13.84 -3.51
CA VAL A 71 1.16 -14.67 -4.62
C VAL A 71 0.21 -15.82 -4.91
N SER A 72 0.00 -16.10 -6.19
CA SER A 72 -0.81 -17.20 -6.70
C SER A 72 -0.04 -18.01 -7.73
N ASP A 73 -0.25 -19.33 -7.73
CA ASP A 73 0.31 -20.26 -8.73
C ASP A 73 -0.41 -20.19 -10.08
N ARG A 74 -1.59 -19.55 -10.11
CA ARG A 74 -2.43 -19.44 -11.31
C ARG A 74 -2.94 -18.01 -11.48
N MET A 75 -3.10 -17.59 -12.74
CA MET A 75 -3.76 -16.34 -13.05
C MET A 75 -5.20 -16.38 -12.55
N ALA A 76 -5.52 -15.50 -11.61
CA ALA A 76 -6.86 -15.38 -11.03
C ALA A 76 -7.43 -14.00 -11.41
N LEU A 77 -8.29 -13.97 -12.41
CA LEU A 77 -8.97 -12.75 -12.82
C LEU A 77 -10.27 -12.58 -12.04
N ASP A 78 -10.44 -11.44 -11.43
CA ASP A 78 -11.75 -11.04 -10.89
C ASP A 78 -12.60 -10.42 -12.02
N PRO A 79 -13.75 -11.03 -12.40
CA PRO A 79 -14.58 -10.51 -13.48
C PRO A 79 -15.14 -9.11 -13.22
N LYS A 80 -15.18 -8.69 -11.96
CA LYS A 80 -15.65 -7.34 -11.56
C LYS A 80 -14.53 -6.33 -11.46
N GLY A 81 -13.27 -6.72 -11.71
CA GLY A 81 -12.11 -5.82 -11.65
C GLY A 81 -11.81 -5.22 -10.28
N ARG A 82 -12.23 -5.89 -9.18
CA ARG A 82 -12.05 -5.40 -7.80
C ARG A 82 -10.63 -5.54 -7.29
N VAL A 83 -9.82 -6.37 -7.94
CA VAL A 83 -8.41 -6.59 -7.63
C VAL A 83 -7.58 -6.59 -8.90
N HIS A 84 -6.31 -6.26 -8.78
CA HIS A 84 -5.37 -6.33 -9.89
C HIS A 84 -4.72 -7.72 -9.93
N THR A 85 -4.59 -8.28 -11.13
CA THR A 85 -3.80 -9.49 -11.36
C THR A 85 -2.64 -9.15 -12.28
N LEU A 86 -1.41 -9.41 -11.81
CA LEU A 86 -0.17 -9.06 -12.49
C LEU A 86 0.78 -10.27 -12.49
N CYS A 87 1.81 -10.24 -13.33
CA CYS A 87 2.92 -11.17 -13.22
C CYS A 87 3.69 -10.92 -11.92
N ALA A 88 4.04 -11.97 -11.20
CA ALA A 88 4.94 -11.88 -10.06
C ALA A 88 6.40 -11.76 -10.53
N SER A 89 7.32 -11.35 -9.65
CA SER A 89 8.76 -11.40 -9.93
C SER A 89 9.32 -12.82 -9.89
N VAL A 90 8.57 -13.79 -9.40
CA VAL A 90 8.91 -15.22 -9.47
C VAL A 90 8.35 -15.77 -10.78
N PRO A 91 9.19 -16.37 -11.66
CA PRO A 91 8.74 -16.92 -12.93
C PRO A 91 7.57 -17.89 -12.80
N GLY A 92 6.60 -17.76 -13.69
CA GLY A 92 5.42 -18.63 -13.71
C GLY A 92 4.43 -18.40 -12.57
N LYS A 93 4.65 -17.39 -11.71
CA LYS A 93 3.72 -17.01 -10.64
C LYS A 93 2.97 -15.73 -11.00
N TRP A 94 1.87 -15.54 -10.31
CA TRP A 94 0.98 -14.41 -10.44
C TRP A 94 0.82 -13.67 -9.13
N THR A 95 0.40 -12.45 -9.21
CA THR A 95 0.09 -11.59 -8.07
C THR A 95 -1.37 -11.23 -8.11
N VAL A 96 -2.03 -11.28 -6.98
CA VAL A 96 -3.33 -10.64 -6.75
C VAL A 96 -3.09 -9.50 -5.77
N MET A 97 -3.47 -8.30 -6.17
CA MET A 97 -3.18 -7.08 -5.41
C MET A 97 -4.43 -6.20 -5.29
N SER A 98 -4.66 -5.68 -4.10
CA SER A 98 -5.66 -4.66 -3.80
C SER A 98 -4.96 -3.42 -3.23
N CYS A 99 -5.47 -2.24 -3.54
CA CYS A 99 -4.89 -0.98 -3.09
C CYS A 99 -6.01 -0.04 -2.64
N THR A 100 -6.03 0.32 -1.35
CA THR A 100 -6.91 1.39 -0.85
C THR A 100 -6.25 2.75 -0.94
N GLN A 101 -7.01 3.79 -1.29
CA GLN A 101 -6.49 5.14 -1.54
C GLN A 101 -6.08 5.88 -0.26
N ALA A 102 -6.78 5.66 0.84
CA ALA A 102 -6.57 6.39 2.07
C ALA A 102 -6.42 5.44 3.27
N ALA A 103 -5.19 5.01 3.53
CA ALA A 103 -4.83 4.23 4.72
C ALA A 103 -4.24 5.15 5.80
N GLY A 104 -2.92 5.32 5.86
CA GLY A 104 -2.28 6.27 6.76
C GLY A 104 -2.72 7.71 6.53
N LEU A 105 -3.16 8.05 5.31
CA LEU A 105 -3.78 9.34 5.03
C LEU A 105 -5.00 9.61 5.91
N SER A 106 -5.81 8.59 6.21
CA SER A 106 -6.99 8.73 7.07
C SER A 106 -6.61 9.18 8.48
N LEU A 107 -5.62 8.52 9.08
CA LEU A 107 -5.14 8.89 10.40
C LEU A 107 -4.43 10.26 10.40
N GLN A 108 -3.68 10.56 9.34
CA GLN A 108 -3.04 11.87 9.15
C GLN A 108 -4.09 12.99 9.00
N TRP A 109 -5.14 12.75 8.25
CA TRP A 109 -6.24 13.68 8.11
C TRP A 109 -6.94 13.92 9.45
N LEU A 110 -7.25 12.86 10.18
CA LEU A 110 -7.87 12.96 11.50
C LEU A 110 -6.99 13.75 12.48
N ARG A 111 -5.68 13.45 12.52
CA ARG A 111 -4.70 14.21 13.31
C ARG A 111 -4.76 15.70 12.99
N ASN A 112 -4.70 16.06 11.71
CA ASN A 112 -4.55 17.43 11.27
C ASN A 112 -5.83 18.27 11.40
N HIS A 113 -7.00 17.65 11.37
CA HIS A 113 -8.28 18.36 11.28
C HIS A 113 -9.21 18.15 12.48
N VAL A 114 -9.03 17.07 13.23
CA VAL A 114 -9.93 16.71 14.35
C VAL A 114 -9.17 16.64 15.67
N CYS A 115 -7.95 16.11 15.68
CA CYS A 115 -7.14 15.92 16.88
C CYS A 115 -6.18 17.09 17.14
N THR A 116 -6.66 18.33 16.98
CA THR A 116 -5.85 19.54 17.22
C THR A 116 -5.43 19.74 18.68
N PRO A 117 -6.23 19.38 19.70
CA PRO A 117 -5.78 19.40 21.09
C PRO A 117 -4.64 18.42 21.38
N GLU A 118 -4.72 17.22 20.83
CA GLU A 118 -3.66 16.18 20.97
C GLU A 118 -2.37 16.63 20.29
N MET A 119 -2.45 17.36 19.18
CA MET A 119 -1.29 17.98 18.54
C MET A 119 -0.64 19.06 19.42
N ALA A 120 -1.46 19.92 20.06
CA ALA A 120 -0.97 20.96 20.96
C ALA A 120 -0.29 20.33 22.19
N GLU A 121 -0.93 19.35 22.82
CA GLU A 121 -0.36 18.59 23.95
C GLU A 121 0.97 17.90 23.60
N ALA A 122 1.04 17.30 22.40
CA ALA A 122 2.27 16.66 21.91
C ALA A 122 3.40 17.68 21.74
N ALA A 123 3.10 18.87 21.21
CA ALA A 123 4.07 19.94 21.05
C ALA A 123 4.60 20.43 22.41
N GLU A 124 3.73 20.57 23.42
CA GLU A 124 4.14 20.95 24.79
C GLU A 124 5.02 19.90 25.44
N LYS A 125 4.72 18.60 25.22
CA LYS A 125 5.47 17.48 25.80
C LYS A 125 6.71 17.09 25.00
N GLY A 126 6.87 17.58 23.78
CA GLY A 126 7.97 17.19 22.88
C GLY A 126 7.90 15.74 22.43
N VAL A 127 6.70 15.19 22.23
CA VAL A 127 6.43 13.80 21.78
C VAL A 127 5.70 13.81 20.45
N ASP A 128 5.63 12.62 19.78
CA ASP A 128 4.86 12.47 18.54
C ASP A 128 3.34 12.56 18.86
N PRO A 129 2.55 13.35 18.12
CA PRO A 129 1.10 13.40 18.30
C PRO A 129 0.40 12.05 18.24
N TYR A 130 0.93 11.11 17.46
CA TYR A 130 0.37 9.76 17.38
C TYR A 130 0.53 8.96 18.66
N GLU A 131 1.51 9.27 19.52
CA GLU A 131 1.64 8.64 20.85
C GLU A 131 0.43 9.01 21.72
N ILE A 132 0.05 10.28 21.74
CA ILE A 132 -1.11 10.75 22.51
C ILE A 132 -2.40 10.17 21.91
N MET A 133 -2.59 10.28 20.59
CA MET A 133 -3.77 9.76 19.91
C MET A 133 -3.96 8.25 20.16
N THR A 134 -2.90 7.47 20.05
CA THR A 134 -3.00 6.01 20.27
C THR A 134 -3.24 5.66 21.74
N ALA A 135 -2.67 6.42 22.68
CA ALA A 135 -2.94 6.25 24.10
C ALA A 135 -4.42 6.54 24.46
N GLU A 136 -5.01 7.57 23.84
CA GLU A 136 -6.44 7.85 23.99
C GLU A 136 -7.32 6.77 23.34
N ALA A 137 -7.01 6.36 22.13
CA ALA A 137 -7.71 5.28 21.44
C ALA A 137 -7.69 3.96 22.26
N ALA A 138 -6.61 3.70 22.98
CA ALA A 138 -6.48 2.49 23.80
C ALA A 138 -7.48 2.44 24.98
N ARG A 139 -8.05 3.58 25.40
CA ARG A 139 -9.09 3.66 26.45
C ARG A 139 -10.47 3.23 25.95
N VAL A 140 -10.67 3.22 24.63
CA VAL A 140 -11.92 2.85 23.99
C VAL A 140 -11.89 1.34 23.70
N PRO A 141 -12.98 0.60 23.92
CA PRO A 141 -13.02 -0.84 23.63
C PRO A 141 -12.87 -1.14 22.15
N ILE A 142 -12.42 -2.35 21.84
CA ILE A 142 -12.34 -2.84 20.44
C ILE A 142 -13.73 -2.77 19.80
N GLY A 143 -13.78 -2.25 18.58
CA GLY A 143 -15.05 -2.00 17.85
C GLY A 143 -15.64 -0.63 18.11
N SER A 144 -14.93 0.24 18.88
CA SER A 144 -15.25 1.67 19.07
C SER A 144 -16.72 1.95 19.36
N GLU A 145 -17.35 1.11 20.23
CA GLU A 145 -18.78 1.21 20.57
C GLU A 145 -19.69 1.22 19.32
N LYS A 146 -19.35 0.40 18.31
CA LYS A 146 -20.05 0.26 17.02
C LYS A 146 -19.89 1.45 16.07
N LEU A 147 -18.94 2.33 16.30
CA LEU A 147 -18.55 3.33 15.34
C LEU A 147 -17.66 2.71 14.26
N ILE A 148 -18.02 2.89 13.00
CA ILE A 148 -17.29 2.36 11.85
C ILE A 148 -16.81 3.53 11.00
N TYR A 149 -15.51 3.53 10.68
CA TYR A 149 -14.94 4.49 9.74
C TYR A 149 -14.81 3.85 8.34
N LEU A 150 -15.28 4.55 7.32
CA LEU A 150 -15.07 4.20 5.91
C LEU A 150 -14.01 5.14 5.33
N PRO A 151 -12.85 4.64 4.88
CA PRO A 151 -11.67 5.46 4.59
C PRO A 151 -11.67 6.11 3.20
N TYR A 152 -12.81 6.38 2.61
CA TYR A 152 -12.94 6.80 1.22
C TYR A 152 -12.78 8.32 1.03
N LEU A 153 -11.81 8.94 1.69
CA LEU A 153 -11.60 10.39 1.65
C LEU A 153 -11.37 10.96 0.24
N MET A 154 -10.79 10.13 -0.64
CA MET A 154 -10.39 10.52 -1.99
C MET A 154 -11.06 9.65 -3.07
N GLY A 155 -12.22 9.07 -2.79
CA GLY A 155 -12.74 7.98 -3.58
C GLY A 155 -12.02 6.67 -3.26
N GLU A 156 -12.32 5.59 -3.98
CA GLU A 156 -11.65 4.31 -3.79
C GLU A 156 -11.35 3.64 -5.13
N ARG A 157 -10.31 2.81 -5.13
CA ARG A 157 -9.85 2.06 -6.30
C ARG A 157 -10.19 0.59 -6.19
N SER A 158 -9.95 0.00 -5.04
CA SER A 158 -10.03 -1.45 -4.85
C SER A 158 -10.38 -1.77 -3.39
N PRO A 159 -11.37 -2.61 -3.10
CA PRO A 159 -12.15 -3.42 -4.01
C PRO A 159 -13.42 -2.74 -4.59
N HIS A 160 -13.64 -1.48 -4.30
CA HIS A 160 -14.83 -0.70 -4.71
C HIS A 160 -14.38 0.45 -5.62
N PRO A 161 -14.21 0.22 -6.96
CA PRO A 161 -13.73 1.25 -7.86
C PRO A 161 -14.79 2.33 -8.06
N ASP A 162 -14.79 3.31 -7.17
CA ASP A 162 -15.73 4.41 -7.15
C ASP A 162 -14.97 5.72 -6.79
N PRO A 163 -14.74 6.62 -7.77
CA PRO A 163 -14.07 7.88 -7.53
C PRO A 163 -14.91 8.90 -6.74
N ASP A 164 -16.23 8.67 -6.65
CA ASP A 164 -17.17 9.60 -6.04
C ASP A 164 -17.56 9.24 -4.60
N CYS A 165 -17.18 8.06 -4.12
CA CYS A 165 -17.39 7.71 -2.71
C CYS A 165 -16.56 8.63 -1.78
N ARG A 166 -17.01 8.79 -0.55
CA ARG A 166 -16.39 9.68 0.45
C ARG A 166 -16.28 9.00 1.79
N GLY A 167 -15.34 9.49 2.62
CA GLY A 167 -15.16 9.03 3.99
C GLY A 167 -16.41 9.24 4.84
N VAL A 168 -16.72 8.27 5.70
CA VAL A 168 -17.91 8.28 6.55
C VAL A 168 -17.56 7.74 7.93
N PHE A 169 -18.06 8.38 8.97
CA PHE A 169 -18.23 7.77 10.28
C PHE A 169 -19.67 7.31 10.43
N PHE A 170 -19.87 6.00 10.41
CA PHE A 170 -21.20 5.39 10.50
C PHE A 170 -21.47 4.90 11.92
N GLY A 171 -22.66 5.18 12.44
CA GLY A 171 -23.05 4.75 13.80
C GLY A 171 -22.75 5.78 14.88
N LEU A 172 -22.46 7.05 14.54
CA LEU A 172 -22.28 8.12 15.52
C LEU A 172 -23.49 8.28 16.42
N SER A 173 -23.23 8.43 17.71
CA SER A 173 -24.22 8.76 18.74
C SER A 173 -23.62 9.80 19.72
N ALA A 174 -24.43 10.33 20.62
CA ALA A 174 -23.99 11.32 21.60
C ALA A 174 -22.93 10.83 22.62
N MET A 175 -22.68 9.53 22.67
CA MET A 175 -21.65 8.96 23.54
C MET A 175 -20.25 8.95 22.92
N HIS A 176 -20.14 9.13 21.62
CA HIS A 176 -18.87 9.07 20.92
C HIS A 176 -18.10 10.39 21.05
N GLU A 177 -16.83 10.26 21.41
CA GLU A 177 -15.86 11.34 21.55
C GLU A 177 -14.68 11.13 20.60
N ARG A 178 -13.70 12.07 20.55
CA ARG A 178 -12.51 11.93 19.69
C ARG A 178 -11.76 10.59 19.81
N PRO A 179 -11.53 10.04 21.02
CA PRO A 179 -10.93 8.73 21.16
C PRO A 179 -11.65 7.62 20.37
N HIS A 180 -12.97 7.69 20.28
CA HIS A 180 -13.77 6.75 19.48
C HIS A 180 -13.53 6.92 17.97
N LEU A 181 -13.37 8.17 17.49
CA LEU A 181 -13.04 8.44 16.09
C LEU A 181 -11.64 7.90 15.72
N ILE A 182 -10.68 8.03 16.65
CA ILE A 182 -9.32 7.50 16.45
C ILE A 182 -9.32 5.97 16.45
N ARG A 183 -10.18 5.35 17.26
CA ARG A 183 -10.25 3.89 17.46
C ARG A 183 -11.04 3.19 16.34
N SER A 184 -11.96 3.87 15.68
CA SER A 184 -12.82 3.30 14.63
C SER A 184 -12.07 3.05 13.33
#